data_045b9d71c3f1094b77d611ec8ca8d878
#
_entry.id   045b9d71c3f1094b77d611ec8ca8d878
#
_cell.length_a   1.000
_cell.length_b   1.000
_cell.length_c   1.000
_cell.angle_alpha   90.00
_cell.angle_beta   90.00
_cell.angle_gamma   90.00
#
_symmetry.space_group_name_H-M   'P 1'
#
loop_
_entity.id
_entity.type
_entity.pdbx_description
1 polymer ?
#
loop_
_entity_poly.entity_id
_entity_poly.type
_entity_poly.pdbx_seq_one_letter_code
_entity_poly.pdbx_strand_id
1 'polypeptide(L)'
;MNIGITLFLVISILISTNANSEQSAEDIIKNRKAIFSKNYSTAKKVQSLSSSGDFDGAKKLMLEMSENYKTLLKMFPDNTKEGFKTEVTPLVWEEKDKFNSLMEKSSNDMIKLASIIENSDNIRGTLCKLMWSNRKACHSKYRVEH
;
A
#
# COMPACT_ATOMS: atom_id res chain seq x y z
N MET A 1 -33.00 -3.59 -69.65
CA MET A 1 -32.95 -4.59 -68.56
C MET A 1 -31.69 -4.31 -67.76
N ASN A 2 -31.83 -3.47 -66.72
CA ASN A 2 -30.70 -3.02 -65.92
C ASN A 2 -30.69 -3.75 -64.57
N ILE A 3 -29.74 -4.62 -64.41
CA ILE A 3 -29.53 -5.37 -63.15
C ILE A 3 -28.67 -4.49 -62.23
N GLY A 4 -29.33 -3.90 -61.21
CA GLY A 4 -28.63 -3.16 -60.15
C GLY A 4 -28.02 -4.12 -59.15
N ILE A 5 -26.69 -4.17 -59.07
CA ILE A 5 -25.98 -4.91 -58.05
C ILE A 5 -25.89 -4.02 -56.78
N THR A 6 -26.67 -4.38 -55.76
CA THR A 6 -26.63 -3.73 -54.45
C THR A 6 -25.48 -4.34 -53.64
N LEU A 7 -24.41 -3.59 -53.45
CA LEU A 7 -23.27 -3.99 -52.68
C LEU A 7 -23.58 -3.76 -51.16
N PHE A 8 -23.84 -4.84 -50.43
CA PHE A 8 -23.97 -4.80 -48.96
C PHE A 8 -22.58 -4.67 -48.32
N LEU A 9 -22.30 -3.50 -47.78
CA LEU A 9 -21.09 -3.23 -46.99
C LEU A 9 -21.34 -3.74 -45.57
N VAL A 10 -20.80 -4.92 -45.21
CA VAL A 10 -20.81 -5.43 -43.84
C VAL A 10 -19.70 -4.74 -43.04
N ILE A 11 -20.09 -3.75 -42.23
CA ILE A 11 -19.17 -3.10 -41.27
C ILE A 11 -19.03 -4.04 -40.07
N SER A 12 -17.91 -4.78 -40.00
CA SER A 12 -17.53 -5.54 -38.81
C SER A 12 -17.02 -4.59 -37.75
N ILE A 13 -17.86 -4.31 -36.76
CA ILE A 13 -17.45 -3.58 -35.56
C ILE A 13 -16.60 -4.52 -34.70
N LEU A 14 -15.29 -4.34 -34.73
CA LEU A 14 -14.35 -4.96 -33.77
C LEU A 14 -14.57 -4.32 -32.41
N ILE A 15 -15.38 -4.95 -31.55
CA ILE A 15 -15.46 -4.60 -30.15
C ILE A 15 -14.17 -5.11 -29.49
N SER A 16 -13.20 -4.20 -29.34
CA SER A 16 -12.02 -4.46 -28.50
C SER A 16 -12.48 -4.50 -27.05
N THR A 17 -12.77 -5.70 -26.54
CA THR A 17 -12.94 -5.91 -25.10
C THR A 17 -11.55 -5.73 -24.45
N ASN A 18 -11.33 -4.56 -23.85
CA ASN A 18 -10.24 -4.39 -22.89
C ASN A 18 -10.55 -5.31 -21.69
N ALA A 19 -10.07 -6.54 -21.76
CA ALA A 19 -10.00 -7.42 -20.60
C ALA A 19 -8.98 -6.77 -19.62
N ASN A 20 -9.46 -5.93 -18.71
CA ASN A 20 -8.73 -5.66 -17.48
C ASN A 20 -8.61 -7.02 -16.80
N SER A 21 -7.46 -7.69 -16.92
CA SER A 21 -7.21 -8.91 -16.16
C SER A 21 -7.20 -8.52 -14.70
N GLU A 22 -8.23 -8.95 -13.98
CA GLU A 22 -8.29 -8.78 -12.53
C GLU A 22 -7.05 -9.43 -11.92
N GLN A 23 -6.32 -8.68 -11.09
CA GLN A 23 -5.08 -9.15 -10.50
C GLN A 23 -5.35 -10.40 -9.65
N SER A 24 -4.56 -11.46 -9.82
CA SER A 24 -4.75 -12.71 -9.09
C SER A 24 -4.55 -12.53 -7.57
N ALA A 25 -5.19 -13.37 -6.75
CA ALA A 25 -4.99 -13.37 -5.30
C ALA A 25 -3.51 -13.54 -4.93
N GLU A 26 -2.79 -14.39 -5.66
CA GLU A 26 -1.35 -14.59 -5.46
C GLU A 26 -0.55 -13.31 -5.69
N ASP A 27 -0.82 -12.61 -6.80
CA ASP A 27 -0.13 -11.36 -7.13
C ASP A 27 -0.42 -10.28 -6.09
N ILE A 28 -1.67 -10.16 -5.64
CA ILE A 28 -2.07 -9.19 -4.60
C ILE A 28 -1.30 -9.49 -3.30
N ILE A 29 -1.28 -10.75 -2.85
CA ILE A 29 -0.56 -11.15 -1.63
C ILE A 29 0.94 -10.90 -1.77
N LYS A 30 1.54 -11.26 -2.89
CA LYS A 30 2.96 -11.03 -3.18
C LYS A 30 3.30 -9.53 -3.17
N ASN A 31 2.50 -8.73 -3.84
CA ASN A 31 2.71 -7.29 -3.94
C ASN A 31 2.54 -6.58 -2.59
N ARG A 32 1.50 -6.91 -1.79
CA ARG A 32 1.34 -6.31 -0.46
C ARG A 32 2.50 -6.67 0.47
N LYS A 33 3.00 -7.91 0.43
CA LYS A 33 4.20 -8.33 1.19
C LYS A 33 5.42 -7.51 0.77
N ALA A 34 5.62 -7.29 -0.52
CA ALA A 34 6.72 -6.47 -1.05
C ALA A 34 6.63 -5.01 -0.58
N ILE A 35 5.42 -4.40 -0.57
CA ILE A 35 5.22 -3.03 -0.09
C ILE A 35 5.50 -2.93 1.42
N PHE A 36 5.04 -3.87 2.25
CA PHE A 36 5.36 -3.89 3.68
C PHE A 36 6.86 -4.04 3.94
N SER A 37 7.53 -4.94 3.21
CA SER A 37 8.99 -5.11 3.29
C SER A 37 9.74 -3.85 2.87
N LYS A 38 9.29 -3.18 1.81
CA LYS A 38 9.82 -1.89 1.37
C LYS A 38 9.64 -0.83 2.45
N ASN A 39 8.45 -0.69 3.04
CA ASN A 39 8.20 0.26 4.12
C ASN A 39 9.11 0.01 5.33
N TYR A 40 9.37 -1.25 5.69
CA TYR A 40 10.29 -1.57 6.78
C TYR A 40 11.74 -1.14 6.48
N SER A 41 12.24 -1.43 5.29
CA SER A 41 13.58 -1.01 4.86
C SER A 41 13.69 0.52 4.73
N THR A 42 12.62 1.16 4.25
CA THR A 42 12.53 2.62 4.14
C THR A 42 12.51 3.27 5.52
N ALA A 43 11.78 2.72 6.51
CA ALA A 43 11.77 3.22 7.89
C ALA A 43 13.17 3.24 8.53
N LYS A 44 13.98 2.21 8.27
CA LYS A 44 15.39 2.20 8.72
C LYS A 44 16.22 3.31 8.07
N LYS A 45 16.01 3.58 6.78
CA LYS A 45 16.68 4.68 6.08
C LYS A 45 16.23 6.04 6.63
N VAL A 46 14.93 6.23 6.84
CA VAL A 46 14.38 7.43 7.49
C VAL A 46 15.06 7.68 8.84
N GLN A 47 15.18 6.65 9.68
CA GLN A 47 15.84 6.76 10.96
C GLN A 47 17.31 7.17 10.81
N SER A 48 18.06 6.56 9.89
CA SER A 48 19.46 6.88 9.62
C SER A 48 19.62 8.31 9.13
N LEU A 49 18.86 8.73 8.11
CA LEU A 49 18.92 10.07 7.54
C LEU A 49 18.54 11.15 8.56
N SER A 50 17.46 10.93 9.32
CA SER A 50 17.06 11.86 10.38
C SER A 50 18.12 12.00 11.46
N SER A 51 18.80 10.91 11.82
CA SER A 51 19.87 10.93 12.82
C SER A 51 21.15 11.60 12.33
N SER A 52 21.40 11.61 11.02
CA SER A 52 22.54 12.31 10.39
C SER A 52 22.25 13.76 9.99
N GLY A 53 20.99 14.23 10.17
CA GLY A 53 20.59 15.59 9.80
C GLY A 53 20.19 15.76 8.33
N ASP A 54 20.12 14.68 7.54
CA ASP A 54 19.57 14.72 6.17
C ASP A 54 18.03 14.65 6.23
N PHE A 55 17.43 15.77 6.63
CA PHE A 55 15.98 15.86 6.78
C PHE A 55 15.25 15.87 5.44
N ASP A 56 15.81 16.42 4.38
CA ASP A 56 15.17 16.43 3.05
C ASP A 56 15.06 15.03 2.48
N GLY A 57 16.12 14.25 2.57
CA GLY A 57 16.10 12.83 2.22
C GLY A 57 15.11 12.03 3.06
N ALA A 58 15.08 12.26 4.38
CA ALA A 58 14.15 11.61 5.29
C ALA A 58 12.69 11.95 4.98
N LYS A 59 12.35 13.23 4.78
CA LYS A 59 11.00 13.71 4.44
C LYS A 59 10.47 13.06 3.16
N LYS A 60 11.29 13.01 2.10
CA LYS A 60 10.92 12.35 0.84
C LYS A 60 10.52 10.89 1.05
N LEU A 61 11.30 10.15 1.84
CA LEU A 61 11.01 8.74 2.14
C LEU A 61 9.78 8.57 3.03
N MET A 62 9.52 9.46 3.97
CA MET A 62 8.29 9.46 4.78
C MET A 62 7.04 9.64 3.91
N LEU A 63 7.08 10.57 2.95
CA LEU A 63 5.96 10.77 2.02
C LEU A 63 5.74 9.56 1.11
N GLU A 64 6.82 8.91 0.66
CA GLU A 64 6.72 7.63 -0.08
C GLU A 64 6.06 6.53 0.78
N MET A 65 6.44 6.42 2.06
CA MET A 65 5.79 5.47 2.98
C MET A 65 4.31 5.77 3.17
N SER A 66 3.93 7.05 3.24
CA SER A 66 2.52 7.45 3.32
C SER A 66 1.72 6.93 2.12
N GLU A 67 2.20 7.12 0.89
CA GLU A 67 1.55 6.62 -0.32
C GLU A 67 1.49 5.08 -0.37
N ASN A 68 2.53 4.41 0.09
CA ASN A 68 2.54 2.96 0.22
C ASN A 68 1.43 2.47 1.17
N TYR A 69 1.18 3.14 2.31
CA TYR A 69 0.08 2.80 3.22
C TYR A 69 -1.30 3.00 2.56
N LYS A 70 -1.50 4.06 1.78
CA LYS A 70 -2.73 4.27 1.00
C LYS A 70 -2.95 3.18 -0.04
N THR A 71 -1.89 2.76 -0.72
CA THR A 71 -1.94 1.64 -1.68
C THR A 71 -2.35 0.35 -0.99
N LEU A 72 -1.77 0.06 0.19
CA LEU A 72 -2.05 -1.15 0.97
C LEU A 72 -3.52 -1.26 1.40
N LEU A 73 -4.24 -0.15 1.63
CA LEU A 73 -5.67 -0.17 1.97
C LEU A 73 -6.53 -0.98 0.98
N LYS A 74 -6.13 -1.01 -0.29
CA LYS A 74 -6.85 -1.69 -1.39
C LYS A 74 -6.40 -3.14 -1.61
N MET A 75 -5.42 -3.63 -0.85
CA MET A 75 -4.77 -4.92 -1.11
C MET A 75 -5.21 -6.06 -0.18
N PHE A 76 -6.42 -5.96 0.38
CA PHE A 76 -7.01 -6.97 1.24
C PHE A 76 -8.44 -7.34 0.79
N PRO A 77 -8.64 -7.73 -0.49
CA PRO A 77 -9.92 -8.26 -0.93
C PRO A 77 -10.18 -9.65 -0.33
N ASP A 78 -11.43 -10.10 -0.34
CA ASP A 78 -11.86 -11.33 0.33
C ASP A 78 -11.15 -12.59 -0.18
N ASN A 79 -10.79 -12.64 -1.45
CA ASN A 79 -10.07 -13.77 -2.06
C ASN A 79 -8.59 -13.86 -1.65
N THR A 80 -8.10 -13.00 -0.75
CA THR A 80 -6.70 -12.99 -0.25
C THR A 80 -6.57 -13.33 1.22
N LYS A 81 -7.63 -13.90 1.82
CA LYS A 81 -7.67 -14.29 3.25
C LYS A 81 -6.71 -15.42 3.56
N GLU A 82 -6.56 -16.35 2.64
CA GLU A 82 -5.81 -17.59 2.82
C GLU A 82 -4.91 -17.89 1.62
N GLY A 83 -3.97 -18.81 1.81
CA GLY A 83 -3.09 -19.28 0.74
C GLY A 83 -1.86 -18.41 0.50
N PHE A 84 -1.04 -18.83 -0.46
CA PHE A 84 0.14 -18.10 -0.97
C PHE A 84 1.09 -17.58 0.11
N LYS A 85 1.20 -18.29 1.23
CA LYS A 85 2.01 -17.91 2.40
C LYS A 85 1.67 -16.50 2.93
N THR A 86 0.37 -16.18 2.95
CA THR A 86 -0.08 -14.94 3.61
C THR A 86 0.23 -15.01 5.11
N GLU A 87 0.66 -13.87 5.67
CA GLU A 87 1.02 -13.74 7.09
C GLU A 87 0.02 -12.87 7.86
N VAL A 88 -1.15 -12.61 7.27
CA VAL A 88 -2.20 -11.82 7.92
C VAL A 88 -3.17 -12.70 8.68
N THR A 89 -3.66 -12.21 9.82
CA THR A 89 -4.71 -12.90 10.58
C THR A 89 -6.09 -12.62 9.97
N PRO A 90 -7.10 -13.49 10.19
CA PRO A 90 -8.49 -13.25 9.78
C PRO A 90 -9.07 -11.93 10.31
N LEU A 91 -8.54 -11.41 11.42
CA LEU A 91 -8.95 -10.15 12.04
C LEU A 91 -8.88 -8.95 11.09
N VAL A 92 -8.05 -9.00 10.04
CA VAL A 92 -8.01 -7.95 9.01
C VAL A 92 -9.36 -7.75 8.34
N TRP A 93 -10.13 -8.82 8.14
CA TRP A 93 -11.46 -8.78 7.52
C TRP A 93 -12.59 -8.68 8.54
N GLU A 94 -12.44 -9.34 9.69
CA GLU A 94 -13.42 -9.30 10.79
C GLU A 94 -13.52 -7.91 11.42
N GLU A 95 -12.40 -7.19 11.50
CA GLU A 95 -12.30 -5.82 12.04
C GLU A 95 -11.85 -4.82 10.97
N LYS A 96 -12.38 -4.91 9.76
CA LYS A 96 -11.92 -4.17 8.58
C LYS A 96 -11.78 -2.67 8.83
N ASP A 97 -12.75 -2.04 9.47
CA ASP A 97 -12.74 -0.61 9.75
C ASP A 97 -11.61 -0.22 10.71
N LYS A 98 -11.35 -1.03 11.73
CA LYS A 98 -10.24 -0.79 12.67
C LYS A 98 -8.89 -0.98 11.98
N PHE A 99 -8.77 -2.02 11.14
CA PHE A 99 -7.56 -2.24 10.35
C PHE A 99 -7.30 -1.07 9.39
N ASN A 100 -8.31 -0.64 8.65
CA ASN A 100 -8.21 0.49 7.73
C ASN A 100 -7.83 1.77 8.48
N SER A 101 -8.45 2.06 9.63
CA SER A 101 -8.12 3.21 10.47
C SER A 101 -6.65 3.21 10.93
N LEU A 102 -6.07 2.04 11.25
CA LEU A 102 -4.64 1.94 11.58
C LEU A 102 -3.75 2.21 10.36
N MET A 103 -4.13 1.76 9.18
CA MET A 103 -3.40 2.01 7.93
C MET A 103 -3.44 3.50 7.55
N GLU A 104 -4.62 4.11 7.65
CA GLU A 104 -4.82 5.56 7.43
C GLU A 104 -4.03 6.39 8.45
N LYS A 105 -4.10 6.01 9.73
CA LYS A 105 -3.27 6.63 10.76
C LYS A 105 -1.80 6.53 10.43
N SER A 106 -1.33 5.37 9.97
CA SER A 106 0.08 5.18 9.61
C SER A 106 0.48 6.09 8.45
N SER A 107 -0.38 6.24 7.43
CA SER A 107 -0.17 7.18 6.32
C SER A 107 -0.08 8.62 6.82
N ASN A 108 -1.05 9.06 7.63
CA ASN A 108 -1.13 10.43 8.16
C ASN A 108 0.03 10.75 9.10
N ASP A 109 0.46 9.79 9.92
CA ASP A 109 1.60 9.95 10.81
C ASP A 109 2.92 10.11 10.05
N MET A 110 3.06 9.51 8.85
CA MET A 110 4.23 9.75 7.99
C MET A 110 4.24 11.18 7.44
N ILE A 111 3.09 11.71 7.02
CA ILE A 111 2.98 13.11 6.60
C ILE A 111 3.31 14.05 7.77
N LYS A 112 2.73 13.79 8.94
CA LYS A 112 3.00 14.57 10.15
C LYS A 112 4.48 14.52 10.53
N LEU A 113 5.09 13.33 10.51
CA LEU A 113 6.50 13.15 10.82
C LEU A 113 7.38 13.96 9.86
N ALA A 114 7.08 13.94 8.55
CA ALA A 114 7.80 14.73 7.55
C ALA A 114 7.72 16.24 7.82
N SER A 115 6.62 16.72 8.40
CA SER A 115 6.45 18.15 8.70
C SER A 115 7.16 18.63 9.98
N ILE A 116 7.46 17.73 10.93
CA ILE A 116 7.96 18.12 12.26
C ILE A 116 9.37 17.63 12.57
N ILE A 117 9.90 16.66 11.81
CA ILE A 117 11.13 15.95 12.21
C ILE A 117 12.35 16.86 12.33
N GLU A 118 12.50 17.82 11.44
CA GLU A 118 13.62 18.77 11.41
C GLU A 118 13.67 19.67 12.66
N ASN A 119 12.50 20.03 13.20
CA ASN A 119 12.37 20.90 14.36
C ASN A 119 12.13 20.10 15.67
N SER A 120 12.38 18.79 15.65
CA SER A 120 12.16 17.94 16.81
C SER A 120 13.37 17.96 17.75
N ASP A 121 13.17 18.36 18.99
CA ASP A 121 14.20 18.28 20.05
C ASP A 121 14.55 16.82 20.41
N ASN A 122 13.67 15.88 20.08
CA ASN A 122 13.85 14.45 20.34
C ASN A 122 13.50 13.61 19.10
N ILE A 123 14.40 13.62 18.13
CA ILE A 123 14.24 12.87 16.86
C ILE A 123 13.90 11.40 17.11
N ARG A 124 14.64 10.71 17.98
CA ARG A 124 14.42 9.29 18.26
C ARG A 124 13.04 9.03 18.86
N GLY A 125 12.62 9.83 19.83
CA GLY A 125 11.29 9.70 20.45
C GLY A 125 10.17 9.99 19.46
N THR A 126 10.34 10.98 18.59
CA THR A 126 9.37 11.35 17.55
C THR A 126 9.21 10.23 16.51
N LEU A 127 10.31 9.65 16.03
CA LEU A 127 10.30 8.47 15.15
C LEU A 127 9.64 7.26 15.81
N CYS A 128 9.96 7.01 17.09
CA CYS A 128 9.35 5.91 17.83
C CYS A 128 7.83 6.08 17.92
N LYS A 129 7.36 7.27 18.26
CA LYS A 129 5.94 7.59 18.46
C LYS A 129 5.12 7.53 17.17
N LEU A 130 5.61 8.07 16.06
CA LEU A 130 4.83 8.23 14.83
C LEU A 130 5.09 7.15 13.78
N MET A 131 6.19 6.43 13.84
CA MET A 131 6.55 5.40 12.86
C MET A 131 6.58 4.00 13.46
N TRP A 132 7.42 3.74 14.45
CA TRP A 132 7.61 2.39 14.98
C TRP A 132 6.43 1.88 15.81
N SER A 133 5.72 2.76 16.55
CA SER A 133 4.54 2.36 17.32
C SER A 133 3.38 1.92 16.43
N ASN A 134 3.20 2.54 15.25
CA ASN A 134 2.17 2.13 14.29
C ASN A 134 2.43 0.70 13.79
N ARG A 135 3.70 0.40 13.46
CA ARG A 135 4.08 -0.96 13.08
C ARG A 135 3.78 -1.97 14.19
N LYS A 136 4.15 -1.66 15.43
CA LYS A 136 3.89 -2.52 16.59
C LYS A 136 2.38 -2.75 16.77
N ALA A 137 1.57 -1.71 16.76
CA ALA A 137 0.12 -1.79 16.92
C ALA A 137 -0.55 -2.67 15.85
N CYS A 138 -0.11 -2.57 14.60
CA CYS A 138 -0.63 -3.37 13.51
C CYS A 138 -0.17 -4.85 13.62
N HIS A 139 1.12 -5.09 13.79
CA HIS A 139 1.69 -6.44 13.78
C HIS A 139 1.27 -7.27 14.99
N SER A 140 1.08 -6.68 16.16
CA SER A 140 0.63 -7.42 17.36
C SER A 140 -0.78 -8.01 17.22
N LYS A 141 -1.56 -7.57 16.25
CA LYS A 141 -2.96 -7.99 16.08
C LYS A 141 -3.24 -8.64 14.73
N TYR A 142 -2.74 -8.05 13.67
CA TYR A 142 -3.11 -8.37 12.29
C TYR A 142 -2.06 -9.21 11.55
N ARG A 143 -0.94 -9.53 12.20
CA ARG A 143 0.08 -10.40 11.64
C ARG A 143 0.19 -11.69 12.48
N VAL A 144 0.36 -12.82 11.79
CA VAL A 144 0.67 -14.13 12.43
C VAL A 144 2.02 -14.02 13.14
N GLU A 145 2.10 -14.48 14.37
CA GLU A 145 3.36 -14.58 15.12
C GLU A 145 4.23 -15.70 14.53
N HIS A 146 5.54 -15.46 14.48
CA HIS A 146 6.57 -16.41 14.04
C HIS A 146 7.52 -16.72 15.19
#